data_b5c271f5395486dd1421833a5c637ff4
#
_entry.id   b5c271f5395486dd1421833a5c637ff4
#
_cell.length_a   1.000
_cell.length_b   1.000
_cell.length_c   1.000
_cell.angle_alpha   90.00
_cell.angle_beta   90.00
_cell.angle_gamma   90.00
#
_symmetry.space_group_name_H-M   'P 1'
#
loop_
_entity.id
_entity.type
_entity.pdbx_description
1 polymer ?
#
loop_
_entity_poly.entity_id
_entity_poly.type
_entity_poly.pdbx_seq_one_letter_code
_entity_poly.pdbx_strand_id
1 'polypeptide(L)'
;MGKTIYPEPYAALVKGRLKRKLGEYFGLTNFGVNLTHLNPGAISALAHNHSKQDEFILILEGTPTLVLGKEEFVLHPGDCYGFKAGTGIAHQLVNRSEGNVTYLEIGDRAVPRLRRDRTQGDEVEYLNDDLIARQKLIASREIYRTSFGGDNAFIFIVF
;
A
#
# COMPACT_ATOMS: atom_id res chain seq x y z
N MET A 1 -13.73 -12.15 -11.44
CA MET A 1 -12.46 -11.57 -10.95
C MET A 1 -12.45 -10.08 -11.26
N GLY A 2 -12.69 -9.23 -10.25
CA GLY A 2 -12.69 -7.78 -10.43
C GLY A 2 -11.27 -7.27 -10.61
N LYS A 3 -10.91 -6.87 -11.82
CA LYS A 3 -9.72 -6.05 -12.07
C LYS A 3 -10.09 -4.64 -11.59
N THR A 4 -9.31 -4.03 -10.72
CA THR A 4 -9.48 -2.58 -10.46
C THR A 4 -9.20 -1.86 -11.78
N ILE A 5 -10.23 -1.37 -12.42
CA ILE A 5 -10.12 -0.64 -13.70
C ILE A 5 -10.17 0.84 -13.34
N TYR A 6 -9.06 1.52 -13.52
CA TYR A 6 -9.04 2.98 -13.45
C TYR A 6 -9.53 3.55 -14.79
N PRO A 7 -10.37 4.60 -14.79
CA PRO A 7 -10.71 5.32 -16.01
C PRO A 7 -9.49 6.09 -16.55
N GLU A 8 -9.48 6.40 -17.85
CA GLU A 8 -8.48 7.30 -18.39
C GLU A 8 -8.68 8.73 -17.81
N PRO A 9 -7.57 9.46 -17.54
CA PRO A 9 -6.16 9.14 -17.83
C PRO A 9 -5.46 8.29 -16.75
N TYR A 10 -6.14 7.92 -15.65
CA TYR A 10 -5.54 7.25 -14.50
C TYR A 10 -5.09 5.81 -14.79
N ALA A 11 -5.70 5.16 -15.77
CA ALA A 11 -5.29 3.81 -16.20
C ALA A 11 -3.84 3.77 -16.68
N ALA A 12 -3.38 4.86 -17.31
CA ALA A 12 -2.00 5.00 -17.78
C ALA A 12 -0.99 5.04 -16.62
N LEU A 13 -1.36 5.62 -15.46
CA LEU A 13 -0.46 5.80 -14.31
C LEU A 13 -0.14 4.47 -13.59
N VAL A 14 -1.07 3.52 -13.60
CA VAL A 14 -0.88 2.18 -13.01
C VAL A 14 -0.37 1.15 -14.04
N LYS A 15 0.02 1.61 -15.22
CA LYS A 15 0.63 0.76 -16.26
C LYS A 15 1.97 0.23 -15.77
N GLY A 16 2.23 -1.08 -16.00
CA GLY A 16 3.46 -1.73 -15.52
C GLY A 16 3.33 -2.36 -14.14
N ARG A 17 2.13 -2.34 -13.52
CA ARG A 17 1.82 -3.10 -12.32
C ARG A 17 1.20 -4.45 -12.68
N LEU A 18 1.74 -5.52 -12.11
CA LEU A 18 1.15 -6.86 -12.17
C LEU A 18 0.82 -7.34 -10.75
N LYS A 19 -0.46 -7.54 -10.44
CA LYS A 19 -0.93 -8.02 -9.13
C LYS A 19 -1.45 -9.45 -9.26
N ARG A 20 -0.86 -10.40 -8.50
CA ARG A 20 -1.30 -11.78 -8.37
C ARG A 20 -1.99 -11.97 -7.03
N LYS A 21 -3.27 -12.28 -7.04
CA LYS A 21 -4.13 -12.39 -5.85
C LYS A 21 -3.96 -13.77 -5.22
N LEU A 22 -2.91 -13.96 -4.43
CA LEU A 22 -2.60 -15.23 -3.77
C LEU A 22 -3.69 -15.65 -2.80
N GLY A 23 -4.26 -14.70 -2.04
CA GLY A 23 -5.35 -14.98 -1.11
C GLY A 23 -6.57 -15.56 -1.78
N GLU A 24 -6.92 -15.12 -2.99
CA GLU A 24 -8.03 -15.71 -3.77
C GLU A 24 -7.68 -17.14 -4.25
N TYR A 25 -6.44 -17.35 -4.67
CA TYR A 25 -5.97 -18.67 -5.10
C TYR A 25 -6.08 -19.71 -3.99
N PHE A 26 -5.80 -19.35 -2.74
CA PHE A 26 -5.91 -20.23 -1.58
C PHE A 26 -7.28 -20.17 -0.89
N GLY A 27 -8.26 -19.45 -1.42
CA GLY A 27 -9.61 -19.36 -0.85
C GLY A 27 -9.66 -18.59 0.50
N LEU A 28 -8.70 -17.71 0.77
CA LEU A 28 -8.70 -16.90 1.99
C LEU A 28 -9.84 -15.86 1.94
N THR A 29 -10.60 -15.74 3.03
CA THR A 29 -11.78 -14.89 3.10
C THR A 29 -11.64 -13.71 4.07
N ASN A 30 -10.85 -13.86 5.14
CA ASN A 30 -10.74 -12.84 6.18
C ASN A 30 -9.78 -11.71 5.80
N PHE A 31 -8.74 -12.03 5.03
CA PHE A 31 -7.76 -11.06 4.55
C PHE A 31 -7.32 -11.38 3.13
N GLY A 32 -6.84 -10.38 2.43
CA GLY A 32 -6.24 -10.49 1.11
C GLY A 32 -4.73 -10.64 1.20
N VAL A 33 -4.14 -11.44 0.32
CA VAL A 33 -2.69 -11.50 0.10
C VAL A 33 -2.45 -11.35 -1.38
N ASN A 34 -1.69 -10.34 -1.76
CA ASN A 34 -1.32 -10.09 -3.14
C ASN A 34 0.20 -10.07 -3.28
N LEU A 35 0.71 -10.74 -4.31
CA LEU A 35 2.08 -10.55 -4.77
C LEU A 35 2.04 -9.56 -5.93
N THR A 36 2.69 -8.43 -5.74
CA THR A 36 2.66 -7.34 -6.71
C THR A 36 4.05 -7.04 -7.25
N HIS A 37 4.12 -6.88 -8.58
CA HIS A 37 5.32 -6.45 -9.28
C HIS A 37 5.09 -5.07 -9.88
N LEU A 38 6.11 -4.20 -9.78
CA LEU A 38 6.16 -2.89 -10.40
C LEU A 38 7.37 -2.81 -11.32
N ASN A 39 7.12 -2.57 -12.60
CA ASN A 39 8.18 -2.21 -13.53
C ASN A 39 8.77 -0.83 -13.18
N PRO A 40 9.95 -0.47 -13.69
CA PRO A 40 10.47 0.89 -13.59
C PRO A 40 9.43 1.95 -13.98
N GLY A 41 9.27 2.98 -13.17
CA GLY A 41 8.30 4.05 -13.34
C GLY A 41 6.86 3.71 -12.96
N ALA A 42 6.54 2.46 -12.61
CA ALA A 42 5.19 2.07 -12.22
C ALA A 42 4.87 2.45 -10.77
N ILE A 43 3.57 2.60 -10.51
CA ILE A 43 3.03 2.87 -9.16
C ILE A 43 2.12 1.73 -8.69
N SER A 44 2.03 1.53 -7.37
CA SER A 44 1.17 0.52 -6.75
C SER A 44 -0.31 0.81 -6.96
N ALA A 45 -0.70 2.04 -6.74
CA ALA A 45 -2.04 2.60 -6.89
C ALA A 45 -1.91 4.12 -6.94
N LEU A 46 -3.00 4.84 -7.21
CA LEU A 46 -3.07 6.26 -6.89
C LEU A 46 -2.91 6.46 -5.38
N ALA A 47 -2.36 7.60 -4.95
CA ALA A 47 -2.24 7.91 -3.53
C ALA A 47 -3.63 7.86 -2.88
N HIS A 48 -3.80 7.01 -1.86
CA HIS A 48 -5.07 6.73 -1.22
C HIS A 48 -4.89 6.35 0.24
N ASN A 49 -5.97 6.41 0.99
CA ASN A 49 -6.05 5.89 2.35
C ASN A 49 -7.29 5.00 2.49
N HIS A 50 -7.31 4.17 3.51
CA HIS A 50 -8.41 3.28 3.84
C HIS A 50 -9.14 3.76 5.08
N SER A 51 -10.47 3.80 5.04
CA SER A 51 -11.29 4.20 6.18
C SER A 51 -11.50 3.07 7.20
N LYS A 52 -11.47 1.80 6.76
CA LYS A 52 -11.85 0.63 7.56
C LYS A 52 -10.91 -0.55 7.45
N GLN A 53 -10.05 -0.63 6.44
CA GLN A 53 -9.18 -1.78 6.19
C GLN A 53 -7.74 -1.44 6.53
N ASP A 54 -7.14 -2.24 7.40
CA ASP A 54 -5.69 -2.19 7.62
C ASP A 54 -4.98 -2.82 6.43
N GLU A 55 -3.84 -2.27 6.06
CA GLU A 55 -2.98 -2.79 5.01
C GLU A 55 -1.55 -2.92 5.50
N PHE A 56 -0.85 -3.94 5.02
CA PHE A 56 0.55 -4.20 5.34
C PHE A 56 1.30 -4.54 4.06
N ILE A 57 2.52 -4.04 3.93
CA ILE A 57 3.42 -4.38 2.83
C ILE A 57 4.74 -4.94 3.34
N LEU A 58 5.31 -5.85 2.58
CA LEU A 58 6.66 -6.39 2.79
C LEU A 58 7.40 -6.39 1.45
N ILE A 59 8.55 -5.72 1.39
CA ILE A 59 9.37 -5.65 0.19
C ILE A 59 10.18 -6.94 0.07
N LEU A 60 10.08 -7.61 -1.07
CA LEU A 60 10.79 -8.84 -1.37
C LEU A 60 11.99 -8.58 -2.28
N GLU A 61 11.86 -7.63 -3.24
CA GLU A 61 12.87 -7.36 -4.24
C GLU A 61 12.78 -5.90 -4.72
N GLY A 62 13.93 -5.31 -5.02
CA GLY A 62 14.02 -3.93 -5.53
C GLY A 62 13.94 -2.88 -4.42
N THR A 63 13.93 -1.62 -4.83
CA THR A 63 13.99 -0.47 -3.93
C THR A 63 12.89 0.55 -4.25
N PRO A 64 11.62 0.26 -3.91
CA PRO A 64 10.55 1.21 -4.12
C PRO A 64 10.65 2.41 -3.20
N THR A 65 10.08 3.53 -3.62
CA THR A 65 9.83 4.69 -2.75
C THR A 65 8.42 4.58 -2.18
N LEU A 66 8.29 4.52 -0.86
CA LEU A 66 7.02 4.73 -0.17
C LEU A 66 6.77 6.23 -0.07
N VAL A 67 5.68 6.69 -0.66
CA VAL A 67 5.14 8.04 -0.46
C VAL A 67 4.05 7.93 0.60
N LEU A 68 4.23 8.63 1.72
CA LEU A 68 3.34 8.61 2.87
C LEU A 68 2.95 10.04 3.26
N GLY A 69 1.77 10.46 2.89
CA GLY A 69 1.38 11.87 3.02
C GLY A 69 2.32 12.77 2.23
N LYS A 70 3.21 13.48 2.93
CA LYS A 70 4.23 14.37 2.32
C LYS A 70 5.64 13.83 2.44
N GLU A 71 5.81 12.72 3.13
CA GLU A 71 7.10 12.10 3.37
C GLU A 71 7.37 11.01 2.33
N GLU A 72 8.66 10.78 2.07
CA GLU A 72 9.11 9.75 1.15
C GLU A 72 10.22 8.92 1.79
N PHE A 73 10.12 7.60 1.65
CA PHE A 73 11.07 6.63 2.20
C PHE A 73 11.47 5.65 1.11
N VAL A 74 12.77 5.48 0.89
CA VAL A 74 13.26 4.39 0.03
C VAL A 74 13.28 3.13 0.88
N LEU A 75 12.55 2.11 0.44
CA LEU A 75 12.48 0.81 1.09
C LEU A 75 13.40 -0.18 0.39
N HIS A 76 13.89 -1.17 1.15
CA HIS A 76 14.78 -2.23 0.69
C HIS A 76 14.14 -3.60 0.91
N PRO A 77 14.64 -4.67 0.29
CA PRO A 77 14.18 -6.03 0.57
C PRO A 77 14.25 -6.34 2.07
N GLY A 78 13.13 -6.83 2.63
CA GLY A 78 12.95 -7.08 4.05
C GLY A 78 12.31 -5.91 4.82
N ASP A 79 12.29 -4.69 4.28
CA ASP A 79 11.54 -3.59 4.89
C ASP A 79 10.04 -3.82 4.75
N CYS A 80 9.30 -3.40 5.76
CA CYS A 80 7.84 -3.50 5.79
C CYS A 80 7.20 -2.23 6.33
N TYR A 81 5.92 -2.06 6.05
CA TYR A 81 5.12 -0.95 6.56
C TYR A 81 3.66 -1.37 6.76
N GLY A 82 3.04 -0.86 7.83
CA GLY A 82 1.62 -1.06 8.10
C GLY A 82 0.82 0.26 7.99
N PHE A 83 -0.28 0.21 7.25
CA PHE A 83 -1.19 1.33 7.08
C PHE A 83 -2.45 1.06 7.90
N LYS A 84 -2.57 1.77 9.02
CA LYS A 84 -3.74 1.64 9.88
C LYS A 84 -4.94 2.37 9.27
N ALA A 85 -6.07 1.71 9.27
CA ALA A 85 -7.33 2.29 8.83
C ALA A 85 -7.72 3.56 9.60
N GLY A 86 -8.41 4.48 8.92
CA GLY A 86 -8.97 5.67 9.53
C GLY A 86 -7.96 6.78 9.88
N THR A 87 -6.69 6.65 9.51
CA THR A 87 -5.68 7.69 9.79
C THR A 87 -5.81 8.91 8.87
N GLY A 88 -6.46 8.76 7.72
CA GLY A 88 -6.53 9.79 6.68
C GLY A 88 -5.18 10.08 5.99
N ILE A 89 -4.14 9.30 6.27
CA ILE A 89 -2.82 9.48 5.66
C ILE A 89 -2.75 8.65 4.41
N ALA A 90 -2.64 9.30 3.27
CA ALA A 90 -2.51 8.61 1.99
C ALA A 90 -1.13 7.98 1.83
N HIS A 91 -1.13 6.86 1.14
CA HIS A 91 0.07 6.14 0.80
C HIS A 91 0.08 5.66 -0.65
N GLN A 92 1.29 5.41 -1.15
CA GLN A 92 1.55 4.92 -2.50
C GLN A 92 2.96 4.36 -2.55
N LEU A 93 3.19 3.23 -3.25
CA LEU A 93 4.53 2.82 -3.66
C LEU A 93 4.80 3.28 -5.09
N VAL A 94 5.99 3.83 -5.31
CA VAL A 94 6.47 4.27 -6.62
C VAL A 94 7.79 3.57 -6.90
N ASN A 95 7.90 2.88 -8.01
CA ASN A 95 9.19 2.34 -8.45
C ASN A 95 9.95 3.40 -9.26
N ARG A 96 10.82 4.14 -8.61
CA ARG A 96 11.70 5.14 -9.24
C ARG A 96 13.07 4.56 -9.62
N SER A 97 13.30 3.28 -9.35
CA SER A 97 14.53 2.59 -9.71
C SER A 97 14.50 2.08 -11.16
N GLU A 98 15.65 1.69 -11.68
CA GLU A 98 15.75 1.08 -13.01
C GLU A 98 15.43 -0.42 -13.00
N GLY A 99 15.37 -1.05 -11.83
CA GLY A 99 15.03 -2.46 -11.65
C GLY A 99 13.56 -2.70 -11.35
N ASN A 100 13.14 -3.95 -11.40
CA ASN A 100 11.81 -4.35 -10.97
C ASN A 100 11.70 -4.34 -9.44
N VAL A 101 10.51 -4.08 -8.95
CA VAL A 101 10.14 -4.19 -7.54
C VAL A 101 9.14 -5.30 -7.37
N THR A 102 9.32 -6.11 -6.32
CA THR A 102 8.38 -7.16 -5.93
C THR A 102 8.07 -7.01 -4.44
N TYR A 103 6.78 -7.01 -4.08
CA TYR A 103 6.34 -6.91 -2.70
C TYR A 103 5.07 -7.70 -2.44
N LEU A 104 4.88 -8.11 -1.18
CA LEU A 104 3.58 -8.59 -0.68
C LEU A 104 2.76 -7.41 -0.18
N GLU A 105 1.47 -7.46 -0.46
CA GLU A 105 0.44 -6.57 0.05
C GLU A 105 -0.60 -7.45 0.75
N ILE A 106 -0.81 -7.18 2.04
CA ILE A 106 -1.73 -7.95 2.89
C ILE A 106 -2.70 -6.94 3.49
N GLY A 107 -4.00 -7.16 3.30
CA GLY A 107 -5.02 -6.28 3.85
C GLY A 107 -6.21 -7.09 4.32
N ASP A 108 -6.89 -6.62 5.35
CA ASP A 108 -8.12 -7.26 5.77
C ASP A 108 -9.19 -7.08 4.70
N ARG A 109 -10.13 -7.98 4.70
CA ARG A 109 -11.34 -7.87 3.89
C ARG A 109 -12.44 -7.44 4.84
N ALA A 110 -12.91 -6.19 4.74
CA ALA A 110 -14.12 -5.78 5.43
C ALA A 110 -15.24 -6.73 4.98
N VAL A 111 -15.53 -7.74 5.82
CA VAL A 111 -16.64 -8.65 5.59
C VAL A 111 -17.90 -7.83 5.81
N PRO A 112 -18.78 -7.67 4.82
CA PRO A 112 -20.12 -7.18 5.08
C PRO A 112 -20.77 -8.23 5.99
N ARG A 113 -20.82 -8.00 7.29
CA ARG A 113 -21.67 -8.78 8.17
C ARG A 113 -23.11 -8.55 7.71
N LEU A 114 -23.68 -9.55 7.06
CA LEU A 114 -25.01 -9.60 6.49
C LEU A 114 -25.19 -8.92 5.10
N ARG A 115 -25.66 -9.74 4.19
CA ARG A 115 -26.08 -9.52 2.80
C ARG A 115 -27.10 -8.38 2.58
N ARG A 116 -27.00 -7.23 3.23
CA ARG A 116 -28.00 -6.17 3.07
C ARG A 116 -27.49 -4.80 2.65
N ASP A 117 -26.20 -4.57 2.64
CA ASP A 117 -25.74 -3.25 2.18
C ASP A 117 -24.45 -3.34 1.37
N ARG A 118 -24.61 -3.29 0.04
CA ARG A 118 -23.47 -3.15 -0.89
C ARG A 118 -22.84 -1.75 -0.82
N THR A 119 -23.33 -0.90 0.07
CA THR A 119 -22.88 0.48 0.23
C THR A 119 -21.88 0.69 1.38
N GLN A 120 -21.59 -0.34 2.19
CA GLN A 120 -20.62 -0.26 3.29
C GLN A 120 -19.26 -0.95 2.98
N GLY A 121 -18.81 -0.83 1.74
CA GLY A 121 -17.43 -1.17 1.38
C GLY A 121 -16.43 -0.23 2.04
N ASP A 122 -15.15 -0.60 1.97
CA ASP A 122 -14.06 0.30 2.33
C ASP A 122 -14.13 1.54 1.41
N GLU A 123 -14.27 2.70 2.02
CA GLU A 123 -14.20 3.96 1.29
C GLU A 123 -12.71 4.28 1.09
N VAL A 124 -12.28 4.13 -0.15
CA VAL A 124 -10.94 4.55 -0.56
C VAL A 124 -11.01 5.99 -0.98
N GLU A 125 -10.40 6.86 -0.19
CA GLU A 125 -10.29 8.28 -0.51
C GLU A 125 -9.02 8.53 -1.30
N TYR A 126 -9.17 8.99 -2.54
CA TYR A 126 -8.05 9.43 -3.38
C TYR A 126 -7.79 10.92 -3.12
N LEU A 127 -6.56 11.23 -2.69
CA LEU A 127 -6.20 12.61 -2.40
C LEU A 127 -5.97 13.40 -3.69
N ASN A 128 -6.57 14.58 -3.74
CA ASN A 128 -6.17 15.65 -4.64
C ASN A 128 -5.16 16.58 -3.92
N ASP A 129 -4.52 17.46 -4.67
CA ASP A 129 -3.46 18.35 -4.17
C ASP A 129 -3.90 19.24 -2.98
N ASP A 130 -5.20 19.55 -2.85
CA ASP A 130 -5.74 20.36 -1.76
C ASP A 130 -5.80 19.60 -0.42
N LEU A 131 -6.02 18.27 -0.44
CA LEU A 131 -6.03 17.44 0.77
C LEU A 131 -4.61 17.22 1.31
N ILE A 132 -3.63 17.15 0.43
CA ILE A 132 -2.19 17.05 0.81
C ILE A 132 -1.80 18.25 1.68
N ALA A 133 -2.38 19.43 1.47
CA ALA A 133 -2.09 20.62 2.25
C ALA A 133 -2.59 20.56 3.70
N ARG A 134 -3.63 19.78 4.01
CA ARG A 134 -4.20 19.66 5.36
C ARG A 134 -3.47 18.68 6.28
N GLN A 135 -2.68 17.78 5.75
CA GLN A 135 -1.99 16.73 6.51
C GLN A 135 -0.72 17.21 7.24
N LYS A 136 -0.32 18.47 7.12
CA LYS A 136 0.90 19.01 7.74
C LYS A 136 0.96 18.93 9.27
N LEU A 137 -0.13 18.59 9.95
CA LEU A 137 -0.24 18.78 11.41
C LEU A 137 -0.06 17.49 12.24
N ILE A 138 0.14 16.32 11.65
CA ILE A 138 0.06 15.05 12.40
C ILE A 138 1.38 14.25 12.45
N ALA A 139 2.41 14.68 11.76
CA ALA A 139 3.62 13.87 11.62
C ALA A 139 4.78 14.33 12.51
N SER A 140 4.71 14.03 13.81
CA SER A 140 5.92 13.76 14.60
C SER A 140 5.96 12.24 14.89
N ARG A 141 6.65 11.48 14.06
CA ARG A 141 6.66 10.03 14.18
C ARG A 141 8.08 9.52 14.25
N GLU A 142 8.35 8.71 15.28
CA GLU A 142 9.64 8.07 15.45
C GLU A 142 9.75 6.85 14.53
N ILE A 143 10.84 6.79 13.78
CA ILE A 143 11.20 5.63 12.97
C ILE A 143 12.02 4.71 13.87
N TYR A 144 11.48 3.54 14.21
CA TYR A 144 12.23 2.54 14.96
C TYR A 144 12.92 1.57 14.00
N ARG A 145 14.25 1.54 14.08
CA ARG A 145 15.06 0.49 13.47
C ARG A 145 15.34 -0.56 14.52
N THR A 146 14.86 -1.78 14.33
CA THR A 146 15.28 -2.92 15.14
C THR A 146 16.15 -3.83 14.29
N SER A 147 17.36 -4.11 14.76
CA SER A 147 18.24 -5.12 14.18
C SER A 147 18.00 -6.43 14.93
N PHE A 148 17.50 -7.44 14.25
CA PHE A 148 17.56 -8.82 14.72
C PHE A 148 18.86 -9.43 14.17
N GLY A 149 19.87 -9.54 15.03
CA GLY A 149 21.11 -10.32 14.91
C GLY A 149 21.55 -10.74 13.50
N GLY A 150 22.20 -9.84 12.75
CA GLY A 150 22.70 -10.02 11.39
C GLY A 150 22.60 -8.72 10.61
N ASP A 151 23.31 -8.60 9.50
CA ASP A 151 23.48 -7.37 8.71
C ASP A 151 22.18 -6.85 8.03
N ASN A 152 21.02 -7.40 8.36
CA ASN A 152 19.70 -6.98 7.86
C ASN A 152 19.00 -6.13 8.90
N ALA A 153 19.00 -4.83 8.72
CA ALA A 153 18.17 -3.91 9.50
C ALA A 153 16.76 -3.90 8.90
N PHE A 154 15.76 -4.35 9.66
CA PHE A 154 14.36 -4.16 9.30
C PHE A 154 13.88 -2.81 9.82
N ILE A 155 13.27 -2.02 8.97
CA ILE A 155 12.59 -0.78 9.39
C ILE A 155 11.17 -1.16 9.78
N PHE A 156 10.88 -1.18 11.10
CA PHE A 156 9.51 -1.20 11.59
C PHE A 156 9.10 0.24 11.87
N ILE A 157 8.14 0.75 11.15
CA ILE A 157 7.52 2.02 11.49
C ILE A 157 6.26 1.66 12.28
N VAL A 158 6.34 1.82 13.60
CA VAL A 158 5.21 1.59 14.52
C VAL A 158 4.58 2.96 14.81
N PHE A 159 3.27 3.04 14.68
CA PHE A 159 2.48 4.24 14.99
C PHE A 159 1.72 4.08 16.29
#